data_42563879cab69c50275e22f328e2aa7b
#
_entry.id   42563879cab69c50275e22f328e2aa7b
#
_cell.length_a   1.000
_cell.length_b   1.000
_cell.length_c   1.000
_cell.angle_alpha   90.00
_cell.angle_beta   90.00
_cell.angle_gamma   90.00
#
_symmetry.space_group_name_H-M   'P 1'
#
loop_
_entity.id
_entity.type
_entity.pdbx_description
1 polymer ?
#
loop_
_entity_poly.entity_id
_entity_poly.type
_entity_poly.pdbx_seq_one_letter_code
_entity_poly.pdbx_strand_id
1 'polypeptide(L)'
;TDHAPHLTSEKENSYFNAPSGMPIVQSAIPSLFEFLPATTVAQKTAHNPSLIYKCLDRGFIREGYFADLTIVDTEKPHTVNKDNIRYKCKWSPFEGTTFSSSVTATFVNGKLAYNDNKINPNIRGMRLKFDR
;
A
#
# COMPACT_ATOMS: atom_id res chain seq x y z
N THR A 1 -3.37 -6.68 4.47
CA THR A 1 -1.91 -6.82 4.22
C THR A 1 -1.14 -7.43 5.38
N ASP A 2 -1.63 -7.34 6.60
CA ASP A 2 -0.93 -7.78 7.81
C ASP A 2 0.54 -7.29 7.86
N HIS A 3 0.71 -5.97 7.75
CA HIS A 3 2.03 -5.34 7.70
C HIS A 3 2.69 -5.34 9.07
N ALA A 4 3.75 -6.16 9.24
CA ALA A 4 4.52 -6.31 10.48
C ALA A 4 6.00 -5.98 10.26
N PRO A 5 6.42 -4.71 10.35
CA PRO A 5 7.76 -4.24 9.97
C PRO A 5 8.78 -4.40 11.10
N HIS A 6 9.01 -5.62 11.54
CA HIS A 6 10.05 -5.96 12.52
C HIS A 6 11.44 -5.70 11.96
N LEU A 7 12.39 -5.39 12.84
CA LEU A 7 13.79 -5.21 12.44
C LEU A 7 14.43 -6.55 12.06
N THR A 8 15.45 -6.51 11.20
CA THR A 8 16.20 -7.71 10.80
C THR A 8 16.80 -8.40 12.04
N SER A 9 17.35 -7.64 12.99
CA SER A 9 17.89 -8.18 14.24
C SER A 9 16.85 -8.93 15.11
N GLU A 10 15.57 -8.54 15.04
CA GLU A 10 14.48 -9.26 15.72
C GLU A 10 14.16 -10.57 14.99
N LYS A 11 14.26 -10.57 13.64
CA LYS A 11 14.01 -11.75 12.81
C LYS A 11 15.12 -12.80 12.88
N GLU A 12 16.34 -12.43 13.21
CA GLU A 12 17.51 -13.31 13.34
C GLU A 12 17.55 -14.11 14.66
N ASN A 13 16.54 -13.98 15.50
CA ASN A 13 16.40 -14.78 16.73
C ASN A 13 16.06 -16.26 16.42
N SER A 14 16.11 -17.10 17.46
CA SER A 14 15.63 -18.48 17.35
C SER A 14 14.16 -18.51 16.92
N TYR A 15 13.72 -19.60 16.30
CA TYR A 15 12.37 -19.78 15.76
C TYR A 15 11.26 -19.38 16.73
N PHE A 16 11.38 -19.73 18.01
CA PHE A 16 10.36 -19.42 19.03
C PHE A 16 10.41 -17.96 19.52
N ASN A 17 11.51 -17.26 19.31
CA ASN A 17 11.72 -15.88 19.78
C ASN A 17 11.62 -14.86 18.63
N ALA A 18 11.76 -15.29 17.39
CA ALA A 18 11.59 -14.40 16.24
C ALA A 18 10.12 -14.04 16.04
N PRO A 19 9.75 -12.75 15.97
CA PRO A 19 8.37 -12.34 15.71
C PRO A 19 7.92 -12.77 14.32
N SER A 20 6.66 -13.19 14.19
CA SER A 20 6.05 -13.49 12.89
C SER A 20 5.74 -12.21 12.10
N GLY A 21 5.40 -12.38 10.82
CA GLY A 21 4.98 -11.27 9.94
C GLY A 21 6.12 -10.62 9.16
N MET A 22 5.74 -9.76 8.21
CA MET A 22 6.63 -9.16 7.20
C MET A 22 6.22 -7.73 6.85
N PRO A 23 7.18 -6.86 6.42
CA PRO A 23 6.87 -5.52 5.90
C PRO A 23 6.41 -5.62 4.43
N ILE A 24 5.10 -5.60 4.18
CA ILE A 24 4.55 -5.85 2.83
C ILE A 24 3.65 -4.74 2.26
N VAL A 25 3.27 -3.73 3.05
CA VAL A 25 2.25 -2.73 2.61
C VAL A 25 2.63 -1.99 1.33
N GLN A 26 3.91 -1.67 1.13
CA GLN A 26 4.39 -0.95 -0.07
C GLN A 26 4.18 -1.78 -1.35
N SER A 27 4.36 -3.09 -1.27
CA SER A 27 4.26 -4.02 -2.40
C SER A 27 2.87 -4.65 -2.54
N ALA A 28 1.94 -4.35 -1.63
CA ALA A 28 0.62 -4.99 -1.60
C ALA A 28 -0.16 -4.80 -2.92
N ILE A 29 -0.23 -3.57 -3.43
CA ILE A 29 -0.96 -3.30 -4.68
C ILE A 29 -0.24 -3.91 -5.89
N PRO A 30 1.06 -3.68 -6.14
CA PRO A 30 1.75 -4.33 -7.26
C PRO A 30 1.64 -5.86 -7.23
N SER A 31 1.80 -6.49 -6.07
CA SER A 31 1.70 -7.95 -5.97
C SER A 31 0.32 -8.50 -6.31
N LEU A 32 -0.75 -7.77 -6.01
CA LEU A 32 -2.11 -8.17 -6.38
C LEU A 32 -2.34 -8.12 -7.89
N PHE A 33 -1.73 -7.16 -8.59
CA PHE A 33 -1.82 -7.04 -10.05
C PHE A 33 -1.15 -8.21 -10.79
N GLU A 34 -0.25 -8.96 -10.17
CA GLU A 34 0.33 -10.18 -10.77
C GLU A 34 -0.69 -11.32 -10.93
N PHE A 35 -1.79 -11.30 -10.16
CA PHE A 35 -2.73 -12.42 -10.09
C PHE A 35 -4.18 -12.04 -10.37
N LEU A 36 -4.53 -10.75 -10.27
CA LEU A 36 -5.91 -10.29 -10.28
C LEU A 36 -6.10 -9.15 -11.28
N PRO A 37 -7.24 -9.13 -11.99
CA PRO A 37 -7.60 -7.99 -12.83
C PRO A 37 -7.85 -6.73 -11.99
N ALA A 38 -7.62 -5.56 -12.60
CA ALA A 38 -7.72 -4.25 -11.95
C ALA A 38 -9.05 -4.01 -11.21
N THR A 39 -10.15 -4.46 -11.80
CA THR A 39 -11.49 -4.37 -11.19
C THR A 39 -11.58 -5.14 -9.87
N THR A 40 -10.98 -6.33 -9.82
CA THR A 40 -10.94 -7.14 -8.59
C THR A 40 -10.02 -6.53 -7.55
N VAL A 41 -8.86 -5.99 -7.95
CA VAL A 41 -7.95 -5.27 -7.03
C VAL A 41 -8.69 -4.09 -6.42
N ALA A 42 -9.33 -3.23 -7.22
CA ALA A 42 -10.10 -2.09 -6.71
C ALA A 42 -11.22 -2.53 -5.75
N GLN A 43 -11.97 -3.58 -6.12
CA GLN A 43 -13.02 -4.13 -5.27
C GLN A 43 -12.48 -4.60 -3.91
N LYS A 44 -11.38 -5.36 -3.90
CA LYS A 44 -10.82 -5.95 -2.68
C LYS A 44 -10.09 -4.94 -1.79
N THR A 45 -9.45 -3.93 -2.37
CA THR A 45 -8.60 -3.00 -1.63
C THR A 45 -9.27 -1.67 -1.29
N ALA A 46 -10.36 -1.31 -1.97
CA ALA A 46 -11.08 -0.06 -1.75
C ALA A 46 -12.56 -0.27 -1.43
N HIS A 47 -13.34 -0.87 -2.35
CA HIS A 47 -14.80 -0.96 -2.22
C HIS A 47 -15.21 -1.82 -1.01
N ASN A 48 -14.74 -3.06 -0.94
CA ASN A 48 -15.13 -3.99 0.13
C ASN A 48 -14.71 -3.50 1.52
N PRO A 49 -13.49 -2.99 1.77
CA PRO A 49 -13.14 -2.40 3.05
C PRO A 49 -14.05 -1.25 3.45
N SER A 50 -14.37 -0.36 2.50
CA SER A 50 -15.29 0.76 2.77
C SER A 50 -16.67 0.28 3.20
N LEU A 51 -17.23 -0.72 2.53
CA LEU A 51 -18.53 -1.30 2.85
C LEU A 51 -18.51 -2.06 4.19
N ILE A 52 -17.53 -2.92 4.40
CA ILE A 52 -17.40 -3.76 5.61
C ILE A 52 -17.27 -2.90 6.86
N TYR A 53 -16.42 -1.88 6.80
CA TYR A 53 -16.20 -0.97 7.93
C TYR A 53 -17.16 0.21 7.96
N LYS A 54 -18.08 0.31 6.99
CA LYS A 54 -19.01 1.45 6.84
C LYS A 54 -18.27 2.79 6.84
N CYS A 55 -17.19 2.87 6.08
CA CYS A 55 -16.38 4.08 5.99
C CYS A 55 -17.12 5.13 5.15
N LEU A 56 -17.35 6.32 5.71
CA LEU A 56 -18.09 7.39 5.06
C LEU A 56 -17.22 8.11 4.02
N ASP A 57 -17.81 8.37 2.85
CA ASP A 57 -17.28 9.22 1.77
C ASP A 57 -15.91 8.78 1.21
N ARG A 58 -15.60 7.47 1.29
CA ARG A 58 -14.33 6.87 0.81
C ARG A 58 -14.56 5.52 0.17
N GLY A 59 -13.52 4.99 -0.48
CA GLY A 59 -13.50 3.66 -1.09
C GLY A 59 -14.13 3.59 -2.48
N PHE A 60 -14.74 4.68 -2.97
CA PHE A 60 -15.32 4.80 -4.31
C PHE A 60 -14.96 6.15 -4.94
N ILE A 61 -14.88 6.17 -6.27
CA ILE A 61 -14.76 7.44 -7.02
C ILE A 61 -16.17 7.93 -7.27
N ARG A 62 -16.61 8.90 -6.49
CA ARG A 62 -17.96 9.50 -6.56
C ARG A 62 -17.88 11.00 -6.24
N GLU A 63 -18.81 11.76 -6.82
CA GLU A 63 -18.98 13.17 -6.45
C GLU A 63 -19.25 13.30 -4.94
N GLY A 64 -18.62 14.28 -4.29
CA GLY A 64 -18.71 14.50 -2.85
C GLY A 64 -17.81 13.61 -1.99
N TYR A 65 -17.16 12.57 -2.55
CA TYR A 65 -16.23 11.71 -1.82
C TYR A 65 -14.83 12.33 -1.74
N PHE A 66 -14.10 11.95 -0.69
CA PHE A 66 -12.69 12.31 -0.58
C PHE A 66 -11.86 11.67 -1.69
N ALA A 67 -11.03 12.46 -2.34
CA ALA A 67 -10.11 11.96 -3.35
C ALA A 67 -8.87 11.31 -2.70
N ASP A 68 -9.08 10.13 -2.11
CA ASP A 68 -8.03 9.20 -1.70
C ASP A 68 -7.82 8.21 -2.83
N LEU A 69 -6.85 8.48 -3.69
CA LEU A 69 -6.66 7.78 -4.94
C LEU A 69 -5.25 7.21 -5.05
N THR A 70 -5.15 6.00 -5.59
CA THR A 70 -3.88 5.39 -6.00
C THR A 70 -3.89 5.19 -7.51
N ILE A 71 -2.94 5.80 -8.20
CA ILE A 71 -2.75 5.64 -9.64
C ILE A 71 -1.72 4.54 -9.86
N VAL A 72 -2.12 3.52 -10.60
CA VAL A 72 -1.27 2.38 -10.94
C VAL A 72 -1.07 2.33 -12.44
N ASP A 73 0.18 2.27 -12.87
CA ASP A 73 0.55 1.98 -14.24
C ASP A 73 0.81 0.47 -14.34
N THR A 74 -0.04 -0.23 -15.09
CA THR A 74 0.00 -1.70 -15.24
C THR A 74 1.03 -2.18 -16.24
N GLU A 75 1.68 -1.26 -16.97
CA GLU A 75 2.70 -1.57 -17.98
C GLU A 75 4.08 -1.00 -17.60
N LYS A 76 4.21 -0.50 -16.36
CA LYS A 76 5.46 0.05 -15.83
C LYS A 76 6.07 -0.89 -14.78
N PRO A 77 6.91 -1.85 -15.20
CA PRO A 77 7.54 -2.77 -14.25
C PRO A 77 8.51 -2.05 -13.32
N HIS A 78 8.64 -2.57 -12.09
CA HIS A 78 9.66 -2.10 -11.16
C HIS A 78 10.23 -3.25 -10.33
N THR A 79 11.52 -3.17 -10.04
CA THR A 79 12.21 -4.14 -9.18
C THR A 79 12.34 -3.56 -7.78
N VAL A 80 11.93 -4.33 -6.77
CA VAL A 80 12.12 -3.95 -5.36
C VAL A 80 13.59 -4.09 -5.01
N ASN A 81 14.19 -3.01 -4.51
CA ASN A 81 15.58 -2.97 -4.09
C ASN A 81 15.76 -2.06 -2.87
N LYS A 82 16.94 -2.05 -2.26
CA LYS A 82 17.23 -1.28 -1.03
C LYS A 82 16.97 0.22 -1.17
N ASP A 83 17.14 0.79 -2.37
CA ASP A 83 17.00 2.23 -2.58
C ASP A 83 15.53 2.66 -2.65
N ASN A 84 14.63 1.75 -3.05
CA ASN A 84 13.20 2.04 -3.15
C ASN A 84 12.35 1.51 -1.99
N ILE A 85 12.94 0.77 -1.04
CA ILE A 85 12.26 0.34 0.18
C ILE A 85 12.06 1.53 1.12
N ARG A 86 10.79 1.83 1.47
CA ARG A 86 10.38 2.96 2.30
C ARG A 86 10.10 2.59 3.76
N TYR A 87 10.15 1.31 4.11
CA TYR A 87 9.95 0.86 5.49
C TYR A 87 11.07 1.33 6.40
N LYS A 88 10.73 1.68 7.63
CA LYS A 88 11.73 2.03 8.65
C LYS A 88 12.66 0.87 8.99
N CYS A 89 12.18 -0.36 8.86
CA CYS A 89 12.98 -1.57 9.08
C CYS A 89 13.99 -1.88 7.95
N LYS A 90 13.94 -1.16 6.81
CA LYS A 90 14.92 -1.20 5.72
C LYS A 90 15.08 -2.55 5.00
N TRP A 91 14.10 -3.43 5.06
CA TRP A 91 14.08 -4.68 4.31
C TRP A 91 12.68 -4.98 3.76
N SER A 92 12.61 -5.86 2.78
CA SER A 92 11.35 -6.35 2.21
C SER A 92 11.49 -7.83 1.83
N PRO A 93 10.45 -8.66 2.03
CA PRO A 93 10.46 -10.04 1.53
C PRO A 93 10.45 -10.11 0.00
N PHE A 94 10.16 -9.01 -0.68
CA PHE A 94 10.14 -8.89 -2.13
C PHE A 94 11.43 -8.30 -2.73
N GLU A 95 12.50 -8.12 -1.94
CA GLU A 95 13.77 -7.61 -2.46
C GLU A 95 14.28 -8.51 -3.60
N GLY A 96 14.58 -7.92 -4.75
CA GLY A 96 14.94 -8.61 -5.98
C GLY A 96 13.74 -9.01 -6.87
N THR A 97 12.52 -8.94 -6.37
CA THR A 97 11.32 -9.24 -7.17
C THR A 97 11.00 -8.08 -8.11
N THR A 98 10.70 -8.40 -9.36
CA THR A 98 10.16 -7.43 -10.34
C THR A 98 8.67 -7.64 -10.50
N PHE A 99 7.89 -6.62 -10.18
CA PHE A 99 6.46 -6.55 -10.46
C PHE A 99 6.21 -5.94 -11.83
N SER A 100 5.16 -6.37 -12.53
CA SER A 100 4.76 -5.84 -13.85
C SER A 100 4.18 -4.43 -13.79
N SER A 101 3.68 -4.02 -12.62
CA SER A 101 3.01 -2.75 -12.40
C SER A 101 3.70 -1.88 -11.35
N SER A 102 3.44 -0.58 -11.41
CA SER A 102 3.96 0.41 -10.44
C SER A 102 2.86 1.35 -9.95
N VAL A 103 2.89 1.70 -8.67
CA VAL A 103 2.15 2.85 -8.17
C VAL A 103 2.90 4.11 -8.60
N THR A 104 2.30 4.95 -9.43
CA THR A 104 2.91 6.18 -9.96
C THR A 104 2.52 7.42 -9.16
N ALA A 105 1.30 7.46 -8.62
CA ALA A 105 0.87 8.56 -7.77
C ALA A 105 -0.12 8.09 -6.68
N THR A 106 -0.11 8.82 -5.56
CA THR A 106 -1.09 8.64 -4.48
C THR A 106 -1.59 10.01 -4.03
N PHE A 107 -2.90 10.16 -3.98
CA PHE A 107 -3.56 11.33 -3.44
C PHE A 107 -4.18 11.00 -2.08
N VAL A 108 -4.05 11.92 -1.14
CA VAL A 108 -4.66 11.83 0.19
C VAL A 108 -5.50 13.10 0.40
N ASN A 109 -6.80 12.95 0.54
CA ASN A 109 -7.76 14.05 0.63
C ASN A 109 -7.59 15.08 -0.52
N GLY A 110 -7.40 14.60 -1.75
CA GLY A 110 -7.21 15.43 -2.93
C GLY A 110 -5.83 16.07 -3.08
N LYS A 111 -4.87 15.80 -2.18
CA LYS A 111 -3.52 16.34 -2.23
C LYS A 111 -2.52 15.27 -2.66
N LEU A 112 -1.64 15.59 -3.59
CA LEU A 112 -0.61 14.67 -4.11
C LEU A 112 0.43 14.36 -3.03
N ALA A 113 0.32 13.17 -2.44
CA ALA A 113 1.18 12.70 -1.35
C ALA A 113 2.41 11.93 -1.85
N TYR A 114 2.29 11.25 -2.98
CA TYR A 114 3.36 10.48 -3.62
C TYR A 114 3.29 10.67 -5.12
N ASN A 115 4.43 10.84 -5.76
CA ASN A 115 4.58 10.90 -7.21
C ASN A 115 5.96 10.39 -7.62
N ASP A 116 6.02 9.34 -8.43
CA ASP A 116 7.24 8.74 -9.00
C ASP A 116 8.44 8.75 -8.03
N ASN A 117 8.36 7.96 -6.98
CA ASN A 117 9.38 7.82 -5.91
C ASN A 117 9.58 9.04 -4.97
N LYS A 118 8.82 10.11 -5.15
CA LYS A 118 8.89 11.28 -4.27
C LYS A 118 7.68 11.31 -3.33
N ILE A 119 7.96 11.32 -2.02
CA ILE A 119 6.93 11.48 -0.98
C ILE A 119 6.89 12.94 -0.55
N ASN A 120 5.68 13.52 -0.47
CA ASN A 120 5.48 14.80 0.15
C ASN A 120 5.21 14.63 1.66
N PRO A 121 6.20 14.93 2.52
CA PRO A 121 6.07 14.68 3.96
C PRO A 121 5.09 15.60 4.67
N ASN A 122 4.61 16.66 4.00
CA ASN A 122 3.66 17.63 4.56
C ASN A 122 2.19 17.19 4.41
N ILE A 123 1.92 16.18 3.57
CA ILE A 123 0.57 15.66 3.41
C ILE A 123 0.26 14.67 4.53
N ARG A 124 -0.89 14.87 5.17
CA ARG A 124 -1.40 14.02 6.25
C ARG A 124 -2.80 13.55 5.93
N GLY A 125 -3.11 12.32 6.33
CA GLY A 125 -4.46 11.80 6.33
C GLY A 125 -5.35 12.53 7.36
N MET A 126 -6.65 12.44 7.17
CA MET A 126 -7.66 12.86 8.15
C MET A 126 -8.21 11.62 8.84
N ARG A 127 -8.80 11.82 10.02
CA ARG A 127 -9.53 10.76 10.74
C ARG A 127 -10.67 10.24 9.88
N LEU A 128 -10.74 8.93 9.71
CA LEU A 128 -11.85 8.26 9.05
C LEU A 128 -13.12 8.39 9.91
N LYS A 129 -14.26 8.53 9.25
CA LYS A 129 -15.60 8.50 9.88
C LYS A 129 -16.29 7.22 9.46
N PHE A 130 -17.05 6.65 10.36
CA PHE A 130 -17.77 5.39 10.17
C PHE A 130 -19.22 5.55 10.56
N ASP A 131 -20.14 4.95 9.80
CA ASP A 131 -21.55 4.83 10.15
C ASP A 131 -21.71 3.62 11.10
N ARG A 132 -21.81 3.91 12.40
CA ARG A 132 -21.92 2.91 13.48
C ARG A 132 -23.29 2.97 14.13
#